data_85b7af65ffc7c41a3b78480b54607972
#
_entry.id   85b7af65ffc7c41a3b78480b54607972
#
_cell.length_a   1.000
_cell.length_b   1.000
_cell.length_c   1.000
_cell.angle_alpha   90.00
_cell.angle_beta   90.00
_cell.angle_gamma   90.00
#
_symmetry.space_group_name_H-M   'P 1'
#
loop_
_entity.id
_entity.type
_entity.pdbx_description
1 polymer ?
#
loop_
_entity_poly.entity_id
_entity_poly.type
_entity_poly.pdbx_seq_one_letter_code
_entity_poly.pdbx_strand_id
1 'polypeptide(L)'
;MLKELFATLSPRLRDRYRNLLADWLGKHLPHGGQLTEVYLRYALGDEYLPRPLLMLIAYSADRARVGEPELAELGNLVFLPQVMRDLLAIHDDVIDEDIEKFGQPTIPAAFTRLAGGNAKTGRDLAILWSDLLFSLLDDLIDQADLSPELGHQLSRVVSRALRRTQRGQLRELQFQAFAPAAIGPEDLLAMYADKAAEYCYAAPFELGAVLAGLDPARRHAARAVLEDIGVASQVIDDIAGGCPDMLGHHKDTRGEILNLRRSLLLVRLARTLPANHPLTSVLAADRLARRAAERLDDLRLGPAAREYLHDLLQVRVLDALAPLTQ
;
A
#
# COMPACT_ATOMS: atom_id res chain seq x y z
N MET A 1 -8.57 -18.59 -6.63
CA MET A 1 -7.29 -18.66 -5.86
C MET A 1 -7.14 -17.53 -4.85
N LEU A 2 -7.28 -16.24 -5.20
CA LEU A 2 -7.06 -15.09 -4.28
C LEU A 2 -7.85 -15.23 -2.97
N LYS A 3 -9.17 -15.45 -3.04
CA LYS A 3 -10.04 -15.62 -1.86
C LYS A 3 -9.61 -16.79 -0.97
N GLU A 4 -9.18 -17.88 -1.55
CA GLU A 4 -8.73 -19.08 -0.85
C GLU A 4 -7.38 -18.85 -0.15
N LEU A 5 -6.42 -18.19 -0.81
CA LEU A 5 -5.16 -17.79 -0.20
C LEU A 5 -5.36 -16.84 0.97
N PHE A 6 -6.24 -15.85 0.81
CA PHE A 6 -6.60 -14.95 1.92
C PHE A 6 -7.21 -15.73 3.09
N ALA A 7 -8.18 -16.60 2.84
CA ALA A 7 -8.82 -17.37 3.89
C ALA A 7 -7.84 -18.28 4.64
N THR A 8 -6.85 -18.84 3.94
CA THR A 8 -5.91 -19.81 4.51
C THR A 8 -4.71 -19.15 5.19
N LEU A 9 -4.10 -18.15 4.55
CA LEU A 9 -2.82 -17.58 4.98
C LEU A 9 -2.96 -16.31 5.82
N SER A 10 -4.03 -15.51 5.62
CA SER A 10 -4.16 -14.24 6.36
C SER A 10 -4.24 -14.40 7.87
N PRO A 11 -4.99 -15.37 8.44
CA PRO A 11 -4.99 -15.57 9.89
C PRO A 11 -3.59 -15.84 10.44
N ARG A 12 -2.80 -16.68 9.74
CA ARG A 12 -1.44 -17.05 10.13
C ARG A 12 -0.46 -15.89 10.00
N LEU A 13 -0.56 -15.12 8.92
CA LEU A 13 0.21 -13.89 8.74
C LEU A 13 -0.08 -12.89 9.86
N ARG A 14 -1.35 -12.71 10.23
CA ARG A 14 -1.74 -11.81 11.33
C ARG A 14 -1.19 -12.25 12.66
N ASP A 15 -1.28 -13.54 13.01
CA ASP A 15 -0.75 -14.04 14.26
C ASP A 15 0.77 -13.91 14.32
N ARG A 16 1.48 -14.22 13.24
CA ARG A 16 2.93 -14.04 13.16
C ARG A 16 3.32 -12.57 13.24
N TYR A 17 2.59 -11.68 12.55
CA TYR A 17 2.84 -10.24 12.60
C TYR A 17 2.61 -9.68 14.01
N ARG A 18 1.54 -10.12 14.69
CA ARG A 18 1.29 -9.78 16.08
C ARG A 18 2.46 -10.16 16.98
N ASN A 19 2.94 -11.39 16.88
CA ASN A 19 4.04 -11.89 17.70
C ASN A 19 5.32 -11.10 17.40
N LEU A 20 5.67 -10.90 16.14
CA LEU A 20 6.81 -10.08 15.73
C LEU A 20 6.76 -8.69 16.38
N LEU A 21 5.64 -7.99 16.23
CA LEU A 21 5.47 -6.64 16.77
C LEU A 21 5.52 -6.63 18.30
N ALA A 22 4.84 -7.58 18.96
CA ALA A 22 4.83 -7.67 20.42
C ALA A 22 6.23 -7.94 20.98
N ASP A 23 6.98 -8.85 20.38
CA ASP A 23 8.35 -9.20 20.80
C ASP A 23 9.30 -8.02 20.55
N TRP A 24 9.24 -7.42 19.37
CA TRP A 24 10.12 -6.31 19.02
C TRP A 24 9.85 -5.06 19.88
N LEU A 25 8.58 -4.68 20.02
CA LEU A 25 8.18 -3.55 20.87
C LEU A 25 8.47 -3.82 22.34
N GLY A 26 8.26 -5.04 22.82
CA GLY A 26 8.61 -5.45 24.18
C GLY A 26 10.10 -5.27 24.49
N LYS A 27 10.97 -5.55 23.50
CA LYS A 27 12.42 -5.40 23.61
C LYS A 27 12.86 -3.92 23.54
N HIS A 28 12.33 -3.15 22.61
CA HIS A 28 12.84 -1.79 22.29
C HIS A 28 12.03 -0.68 22.96
N LEU A 29 10.80 -0.95 23.39
CA LEU A 29 9.92 0.01 24.08
C LEU A 29 9.24 -0.66 25.30
N PRO A 30 10.01 -1.12 26.31
CA PRO A 30 9.48 -1.91 27.44
C PRO A 30 8.43 -1.15 28.27
N HIS A 31 8.40 0.18 28.18
CA HIS A 31 7.43 1.05 28.85
C HIS A 31 6.34 1.59 27.90
N GLY A 32 6.20 1.01 26.71
CA GLY A 32 5.23 1.46 25.69
C GLY A 32 3.76 1.35 26.12
N GLY A 33 3.43 0.39 26.98
CA GLY A 33 2.12 0.26 27.61
C GLY A 33 0.95 0.43 26.64
N GLN A 34 0.07 1.41 26.91
CA GLN A 34 -1.12 1.67 26.10
C GLN A 34 -0.83 2.09 24.65
N LEU A 35 0.33 2.73 24.38
CA LEU A 35 0.72 3.08 23.00
C LEU A 35 0.94 1.82 22.18
N THR A 36 1.64 0.83 22.75
CA THR A 36 1.86 -0.48 22.11
C THR A 36 0.53 -1.21 21.84
N GLU A 37 -0.39 -1.23 22.81
CA GLU A 37 -1.70 -1.87 22.63
C GLU A 37 -2.53 -1.20 21.53
N VAL A 38 -2.50 0.12 21.47
CA VAL A 38 -3.20 0.89 20.41
C VAL A 38 -2.61 0.57 19.06
N TYR A 39 -1.28 0.58 18.93
CA TYR A 39 -0.62 0.28 17.68
C TYR A 39 -0.87 -1.17 17.22
N LEU A 40 -0.79 -2.15 18.10
CA LEU A 40 -1.09 -3.54 17.74
C LEU A 40 -2.51 -3.70 17.21
N ARG A 41 -3.50 -3.02 17.79
CA ARG A 41 -4.88 -3.02 17.25
C ARG A 41 -4.95 -2.41 15.86
N TYR A 42 -4.27 -1.29 15.64
CA TYR A 42 -4.21 -0.63 14.33
C TYR A 42 -3.53 -1.50 13.28
N ALA A 43 -2.33 -2.02 13.57
CA ALA A 43 -1.53 -2.82 12.65
C ALA A 43 -2.24 -4.13 12.24
N LEU A 44 -3.11 -4.66 13.10
CA LEU A 44 -3.87 -5.89 12.87
C LEU A 44 -5.33 -5.63 12.47
N GLY A 45 -5.71 -4.37 12.27
CA GLY A 45 -7.05 -3.99 11.84
C GLY A 45 -7.40 -4.43 10.41
N ASP A 46 -6.39 -4.58 9.55
CA ASP A 46 -6.55 -5.16 8.22
C ASP A 46 -6.70 -6.69 8.33
N GLU A 47 -7.82 -7.22 7.87
CA GLU A 47 -8.12 -8.65 7.94
C GLU A 47 -7.16 -9.47 7.05
N TYR A 48 -6.70 -8.92 5.94
CA TYR A 48 -6.11 -9.71 4.86
C TYR A 48 -4.59 -9.58 4.68
N LEU A 49 -3.94 -8.55 5.20
CA LEU A 49 -2.51 -8.28 5.01
C LEU A 49 -2.04 -8.50 3.56
N PRO A 50 -2.58 -7.78 2.58
CA PRO A 50 -2.38 -8.10 1.16
C PRO A 50 -0.92 -7.91 0.69
N ARG A 51 -0.14 -7.04 1.33
CA ARG A 51 1.25 -6.77 0.95
C ARG A 51 2.21 -7.89 1.31
N PRO A 52 2.17 -8.46 2.52
CA PRO A 52 2.87 -9.71 2.84
C PRO A 52 2.49 -10.85 1.89
N LEU A 53 1.21 -10.98 1.56
CA LEU A 53 0.77 -12.03 0.64
C LEU A 53 1.32 -11.82 -0.78
N LEU A 54 1.34 -10.57 -1.29
CA LEU A 54 1.95 -10.26 -2.59
C LEU A 54 3.45 -10.56 -2.60
N MET A 55 4.16 -10.28 -1.51
CA MET A 55 5.57 -10.64 -1.37
C MET A 55 5.77 -12.17 -1.40
N LEU A 56 4.93 -12.92 -0.70
CA LEU A 56 4.96 -14.39 -0.69
C LEU A 56 4.68 -14.97 -2.10
N ILE A 57 3.71 -14.40 -2.83
CA ILE A 57 3.41 -14.77 -4.21
C ILE A 57 4.62 -14.54 -5.12
N ALA A 58 5.28 -13.40 -4.99
CA ALA A 58 6.46 -13.08 -5.78
C ALA A 58 7.65 -13.99 -5.44
N TYR A 59 7.82 -14.33 -4.16
CA TYR A 59 8.80 -15.32 -3.71
C TYR A 59 8.56 -16.69 -4.33
N SER A 60 7.30 -17.04 -4.54
CA SER A 60 6.88 -18.31 -5.13
C SER A 60 6.70 -18.22 -6.67
N ALA A 61 7.22 -17.17 -7.33
CA ALA A 61 6.93 -16.86 -8.72
C ALA A 61 7.23 -17.98 -9.72
N ASP A 62 8.23 -18.82 -9.44
CA ASP A 62 8.61 -19.97 -10.28
C ASP A 62 8.24 -21.31 -9.63
N ARG A 63 7.54 -21.30 -8.50
CA ARG A 63 7.10 -22.49 -7.79
C ARG A 63 5.70 -22.93 -8.24
N ALA A 64 5.41 -24.20 -8.12
CA ALA A 64 4.09 -24.75 -8.50
C ALA A 64 2.98 -24.36 -7.51
N ARG A 65 3.33 -24.01 -6.28
CA ARG A 65 2.39 -23.71 -5.18
C ARG A 65 2.87 -22.53 -4.36
N VAL A 66 1.93 -21.95 -3.64
CA VAL A 66 2.14 -20.91 -2.63
C VAL A 66 1.48 -21.36 -1.35
N GLY A 67 2.21 -21.38 -0.24
CA GLY A 67 1.65 -21.87 1.02
C GLY A 67 2.57 -21.70 2.21
N GLU A 68 2.32 -22.52 3.25
CA GLU A 68 3.06 -22.52 4.51
C GLU A 68 4.57 -22.80 4.36
N PRO A 69 5.03 -23.71 3.50
CA PRO A 69 6.46 -23.93 3.36
C PRO A 69 7.20 -22.66 2.93
N GLU A 70 6.68 -21.98 1.91
CA GLU A 70 7.27 -20.74 1.40
C GLU A 70 7.18 -19.59 2.43
N LEU A 71 6.07 -19.54 3.17
CA LEU A 71 5.90 -18.59 4.27
C LEU A 71 6.90 -18.86 5.41
N ALA A 72 7.18 -20.13 5.71
CA ALA A 72 8.17 -20.48 6.71
C ALA A 72 9.60 -20.13 6.27
N GLU A 73 9.93 -20.33 5.00
CA GLU A 73 11.23 -19.96 4.42
C GLU A 73 11.46 -18.45 4.46
N LEU A 74 10.45 -17.63 4.16
CA LEU A 74 10.54 -16.16 4.24
C LEU A 74 10.73 -15.63 5.67
N GLY A 75 10.30 -16.40 6.66
CA GLY A 75 10.39 -15.95 8.04
C GLY A 75 9.68 -14.63 8.28
N ASN A 76 10.32 -13.75 9.03
CA ASN A 76 9.79 -12.42 9.34
C ASN A 76 10.00 -11.39 8.21
N LEU A 77 10.86 -11.69 7.23
CA LEU A 77 11.07 -10.82 6.06
C LEU A 77 9.76 -10.54 5.30
N VAL A 78 8.80 -11.48 5.33
CA VAL A 78 7.50 -11.30 4.68
C VAL A 78 6.75 -10.06 5.17
N PHE A 79 7.11 -9.52 6.34
CA PHE A 79 6.47 -8.33 6.92
C PHE A 79 7.13 -7.00 6.53
N LEU A 80 8.26 -7.00 5.83
CA LEU A 80 8.89 -5.78 5.32
C LEU A 80 7.87 -4.82 4.64
N PRO A 81 7.03 -5.28 3.68
CA PRO A 81 6.09 -4.39 3.04
C PRO A 81 4.94 -3.94 3.95
N GLN A 82 4.60 -4.72 4.99
CA GLN A 82 3.58 -4.30 5.95
C GLN A 82 4.10 -3.24 6.91
N VAL A 83 5.32 -3.40 7.41
CA VAL A 83 5.97 -2.37 8.24
C VAL A 83 6.15 -1.07 7.47
N MET A 84 6.58 -1.13 6.18
CA MET A 84 6.61 0.05 5.30
C MET A 84 5.24 0.72 5.20
N ARG A 85 4.17 -0.06 5.01
CA ARG A 85 2.81 0.48 4.96
C ARG A 85 2.42 1.16 6.27
N ASP A 86 2.70 0.54 7.41
CA ASP A 86 2.28 1.06 8.70
C ASP A 86 2.95 2.42 8.98
N LEU A 87 4.26 2.52 8.79
CA LEU A 87 4.97 3.79 8.98
C LEU A 87 4.51 4.89 8.01
N LEU A 88 4.31 4.56 6.73
CA LEU A 88 3.86 5.52 5.71
C LEU A 88 2.42 5.98 5.95
N ALA A 89 1.54 5.06 6.37
CA ALA A 89 0.15 5.40 6.67
C ALA A 89 0.03 6.27 7.91
N ILE A 90 0.87 6.06 8.94
CA ILE A 90 0.88 6.92 10.13
C ILE A 90 1.33 8.35 9.76
N HIS A 91 2.36 8.50 8.92
CA HIS A 91 2.77 9.82 8.42
C HIS A 91 1.66 10.49 7.58
N ASP A 92 1.01 9.72 6.69
CA ASP A 92 -0.11 10.21 5.88
C ASP A 92 -1.27 10.69 6.77
N ASP A 93 -1.64 9.92 7.79
CA ASP A 93 -2.69 10.26 8.76
C ASP A 93 -2.38 11.55 9.54
N VAL A 94 -1.08 11.79 9.87
CA VAL A 94 -0.65 13.04 10.51
C VAL A 94 -0.74 14.22 9.55
N ILE A 95 -0.28 14.05 8.30
CA ILE A 95 -0.27 15.10 7.27
C ILE A 95 -1.70 15.48 6.90
N ASP A 96 -2.56 14.47 6.77
CA ASP A 96 -3.93 14.61 6.32
C ASP A 96 -4.90 15.00 7.44
N GLU A 97 -4.43 14.98 8.70
CA GLU A 97 -5.23 15.22 9.89
C GLU A 97 -6.43 14.26 9.99
N ASP A 98 -6.28 13.04 9.45
CA ASP A 98 -7.32 12.04 9.47
C ASP A 98 -7.55 11.51 10.88
N ILE A 99 -8.82 11.49 11.30
CA ILE A 99 -9.19 11.00 12.65
C ILE A 99 -9.67 9.55 12.64
N GLU A 100 -10.13 9.08 11.48
CA GLU A 100 -10.68 7.74 11.31
C GLU A 100 -10.42 7.24 9.88
N LYS A 101 -10.05 5.96 9.74
CA LYS A 101 -9.99 5.23 8.47
C LYS A 101 -10.57 3.83 8.64
N PHE A 102 -11.43 3.41 7.71
CA PHE A 102 -12.05 2.07 7.72
C PHE A 102 -12.78 1.74 9.03
N GLY A 103 -13.47 2.72 9.64
CA GLY A 103 -14.21 2.54 10.89
C GLY A 103 -13.32 2.40 12.14
N GLN A 104 -12.02 2.71 12.02
CA GLN A 104 -11.08 2.66 13.13
C GLN A 104 -10.36 4.02 13.30
N PRO A 105 -10.08 4.44 14.56
CA PRO A 105 -9.31 5.64 14.78
C PRO A 105 -7.91 5.49 14.17
N THR A 106 -7.41 6.55 13.53
CA THR A 106 -6.01 6.63 13.09
C THR A 106 -5.06 6.68 14.28
N ILE A 107 -3.79 6.36 14.09
CA ILE A 107 -2.79 6.38 15.18
C ILE A 107 -2.68 7.77 15.83
N PRO A 108 -2.55 8.90 15.08
CA PRO A 108 -2.53 10.23 15.71
C PRO A 108 -3.81 10.53 16.50
N ALA A 109 -4.99 10.12 16.03
CA ALA A 109 -6.23 10.30 16.75
C ALA A 109 -6.32 9.45 18.02
N ALA A 110 -5.90 8.18 17.96
CA ALA A 110 -5.88 7.31 19.11
C ALA A 110 -4.86 7.77 20.18
N PHE A 111 -3.67 8.20 19.77
CA PHE A 111 -2.68 8.78 20.68
C PHE A 111 -3.12 10.12 21.28
N THR A 112 -3.87 10.94 20.52
CA THR A 112 -4.52 12.15 21.04
C THR A 112 -5.47 11.81 22.19
N ARG A 113 -6.28 10.75 22.07
CA ARG A 113 -7.18 10.29 23.13
C ARG A 113 -6.40 9.85 24.38
N LEU A 114 -5.31 9.08 24.21
CA LEU A 114 -4.43 8.68 25.31
C LEU A 114 -3.77 9.89 26.00
N ALA A 115 -3.45 10.94 25.25
CA ALA A 115 -2.86 12.19 25.75
C ALA A 115 -3.91 13.16 26.33
N GLY A 116 -5.09 12.69 26.73
CA GLY A 116 -6.11 13.51 27.34
C GLY A 116 -6.75 14.54 26.39
N GLY A 117 -6.74 14.29 25.09
CA GLY A 117 -7.26 15.18 24.06
C GLY A 117 -6.26 16.18 23.49
N ASN A 118 -4.99 16.11 23.90
CA ASN A 118 -3.96 16.98 23.36
C ASN A 118 -3.52 16.53 21.94
N ALA A 119 -4.09 17.17 20.92
CA ALA A 119 -3.83 16.83 19.52
C ALA A 119 -2.36 16.99 19.11
N LYS A 120 -1.66 18.01 19.66
CA LYS A 120 -0.21 18.17 19.39
C LYS A 120 0.58 16.98 19.91
N THR A 121 0.35 16.59 21.15
CA THR A 121 1.03 15.42 21.75
C THR A 121 0.70 14.13 20.99
N GLY A 122 -0.55 13.94 20.57
CA GLY A 122 -0.96 12.79 19.78
C GLY A 122 -0.20 12.70 18.44
N ARG A 123 -0.05 13.82 17.73
CA ARG A 123 0.73 13.89 16.49
C ARG A 123 2.24 13.66 16.73
N ASP A 124 2.81 14.30 17.76
CA ASP A 124 4.22 14.13 18.09
C ASP A 124 4.54 12.65 18.40
N LEU A 125 3.69 11.97 19.17
CA LEU A 125 3.81 10.55 19.46
C LEU A 125 3.68 9.70 18.18
N ALA A 126 2.75 10.03 17.28
CA ALA A 126 2.55 9.30 16.05
C ALA A 126 3.77 9.42 15.10
N ILE A 127 4.35 10.61 14.97
CA ILE A 127 5.59 10.83 14.20
C ILE A 127 6.72 9.96 14.74
N LEU A 128 7.01 10.07 16.06
CA LEU A 128 8.08 9.28 16.67
C LEU A 128 7.81 7.77 16.59
N TRP A 129 6.54 7.35 16.68
CA TRP A 129 6.17 5.95 16.52
C TRP A 129 6.45 5.46 15.09
N SER A 130 6.09 6.26 14.09
CA SER A 130 6.40 5.95 12.70
C SER A 130 7.92 5.88 12.47
N ASP A 131 8.68 6.83 12.99
CA ASP A 131 10.14 6.84 12.88
C ASP A 131 10.78 5.60 13.54
N LEU A 132 10.22 5.12 14.66
CA LEU A 132 10.67 3.90 15.33
C LEU A 132 10.51 2.66 14.40
N LEU A 133 9.45 2.61 13.58
CA LEU A 133 9.23 1.50 12.65
C LEU A 133 10.29 1.41 11.52
N PHE A 134 11.01 2.50 11.20
CA PHE A 134 12.18 2.42 10.31
C PHE A 134 13.25 1.49 10.86
N SER A 135 13.50 1.51 12.18
CA SER A 135 14.45 0.60 12.80
C SER A 135 14.02 -0.87 12.72
N LEU A 136 12.71 -1.13 12.77
CA LEU A 136 12.20 -2.49 12.57
C LEU A 136 12.48 -3.02 11.15
N LEU A 137 12.44 -2.16 10.12
CA LEU A 137 12.80 -2.57 8.76
C LEU A 137 14.24 -3.03 8.64
N ASP A 138 15.17 -2.29 9.26
CA ASP A 138 16.58 -2.66 9.28
C ASP A 138 16.81 -3.94 10.09
N ASP A 139 16.19 -4.04 11.27
CA ASP A 139 16.30 -5.23 12.12
C ASP A 139 15.76 -6.50 11.43
N LEU A 140 14.68 -6.39 10.65
CA LEU A 140 14.14 -7.53 9.90
C LEU A 140 15.13 -8.09 8.86
N ILE A 141 15.89 -7.21 8.21
CA ILE A 141 16.91 -7.61 7.22
C ILE A 141 18.16 -8.13 7.93
N ASP A 142 18.64 -7.44 8.97
CA ASP A 142 19.87 -7.76 9.67
C ASP A 142 19.78 -9.08 10.45
N GLN A 143 18.61 -9.36 11.03
CA GLN A 143 18.38 -10.61 11.78
C GLN A 143 18.06 -11.83 10.90
N ALA A 144 17.88 -11.63 9.60
CA ALA A 144 17.63 -12.74 8.67
C ALA A 144 18.95 -13.43 8.28
N ASP A 145 18.88 -14.75 8.15
CA ASP A 145 20.02 -15.56 7.67
C ASP A 145 20.19 -15.40 6.15
N LEU A 146 20.74 -14.25 5.74
CA LEU A 146 20.94 -13.86 4.35
C LEU A 146 22.43 -13.66 4.06
N SER A 147 22.81 -13.89 2.79
CA SER A 147 24.10 -13.39 2.35
C SER A 147 24.14 -11.85 2.40
N PRO A 148 25.30 -11.23 2.66
CA PRO A 148 25.43 -9.78 2.69
C PRO A 148 24.94 -9.09 1.41
N GLU A 149 25.15 -9.72 0.26
CA GLU A 149 24.70 -9.21 -1.03
C GLU A 149 23.17 -9.19 -1.12
N LEU A 150 22.50 -10.24 -0.67
CA LEU A 150 21.04 -10.32 -0.68
C LEU A 150 20.42 -9.34 0.31
N GLY A 151 20.97 -9.22 1.52
CA GLY A 151 20.58 -8.22 2.50
C GLY A 151 20.70 -6.80 1.94
N HIS A 152 21.82 -6.50 1.26
CA HIS A 152 22.01 -5.21 0.60
C HIS A 152 20.98 -4.95 -0.51
N GLN A 153 20.64 -5.97 -1.31
CA GLN A 153 19.60 -5.83 -2.35
C GLN A 153 18.25 -5.51 -1.73
N LEU A 154 17.82 -6.18 -0.65
CA LEU A 154 16.57 -5.89 0.05
C LEU A 154 16.57 -4.46 0.61
N SER A 155 17.63 -4.03 1.29
CA SER A 155 17.77 -2.67 1.82
C SER A 155 17.64 -1.61 0.71
N ARG A 156 18.20 -1.87 -0.47
CA ARG A 156 18.04 -0.99 -1.65
C ARG A 156 16.59 -0.92 -2.14
N VAL A 157 15.87 -2.04 -2.15
CA VAL A 157 14.44 -2.05 -2.53
C VAL A 157 13.63 -1.24 -1.52
N VAL A 158 13.80 -1.49 -0.22
CA VAL A 158 13.12 -0.75 0.87
C VAL A 158 13.41 0.74 0.77
N SER A 159 14.69 1.13 0.74
CA SER A 159 15.11 2.54 0.66
C SER A 159 14.58 3.26 -0.59
N ARG A 160 14.55 2.57 -1.75
CA ARG A 160 13.96 3.14 -2.96
C ARG A 160 12.45 3.29 -2.82
N ALA A 161 11.76 2.30 -2.27
CA ALA A 161 10.30 2.34 -2.09
C ALA A 161 9.89 3.49 -1.17
N LEU A 162 10.53 3.63 -0.02
CA LEU A 162 10.29 4.72 0.91
C LEU A 162 10.54 6.08 0.26
N ARG A 163 11.68 6.26 -0.41
CA ARG A 163 12.01 7.50 -1.09
C ARG A 163 11.03 7.86 -2.21
N ARG A 164 10.56 6.88 -2.99
CA ARG A 164 9.55 7.12 -4.04
C ARG A 164 8.22 7.53 -3.43
N THR A 165 7.75 6.81 -2.43
CA THR A 165 6.47 7.10 -1.77
C THR A 165 6.48 8.47 -1.11
N GLN A 166 7.55 8.82 -0.40
CA GLN A 166 7.71 10.15 0.20
C GLN A 166 7.77 11.25 -0.86
N ARG A 167 8.43 11.01 -2.01
CA ARG A 167 8.43 11.95 -3.13
C ARG A 167 7.03 12.16 -3.71
N GLY A 168 6.23 11.10 -3.80
CA GLY A 168 4.83 11.18 -4.22
C GLY A 168 4.01 12.05 -3.26
N GLN A 169 4.16 11.84 -1.95
CA GLN A 169 3.51 12.65 -0.92
C GLN A 169 3.95 14.12 -0.97
N LEU A 170 5.24 14.38 -1.14
CA LEU A 170 5.74 15.75 -1.31
C LEU A 170 5.15 16.44 -2.55
N ARG A 171 5.04 15.73 -3.68
CA ARG A 171 4.41 16.26 -4.89
C ARG A 171 2.94 16.60 -4.65
N GLU A 172 2.21 15.74 -3.97
CA GLU A 172 0.80 16.00 -3.64
C GLU A 172 0.66 17.28 -2.82
N LEU A 173 1.44 17.45 -1.76
CA LEU A 173 1.46 18.67 -0.96
C LEU A 173 1.86 19.91 -1.76
N GLN A 174 2.85 19.78 -2.66
CA GLN A 174 3.23 20.87 -3.57
C GLN A 174 2.09 21.26 -4.51
N PHE A 175 1.38 20.26 -5.06
CA PHE A 175 0.22 20.52 -5.92
C PHE A 175 -0.92 21.20 -5.16
N GLN A 176 -1.12 20.85 -3.89
CA GLN A 176 -2.12 21.50 -3.03
C GLN A 176 -1.72 22.93 -2.65
N ALA A 177 -0.47 23.12 -2.20
CA ALA A 177 -0.02 24.39 -1.65
C ALA A 177 0.21 25.47 -2.72
N PHE A 178 0.75 25.09 -3.87
CA PHE A 178 1.20 26.04 -4.89
C PHE A 178 0.31 26.04 -6.13
N ALA A 179 -0.65 25.11 -6.23
CA ALA A 179 -1.65 24.99 -7.31
C ALA A 179 -1.10 25.41 -8.69
N PRO A 180 0.05 24.85 -9.14
CA PRO A 180 0.67 25.30 -10.39
C PRO A 180 -0.32 25.09 -11.54
N ALA A 181 -0.53 26.12 -12.34
CA ALA A 181 -1.46 26.09 -13.47
C ALA A 181 -1.10 25.04 -14.54
N ALA A 182 0.13 24.54 -14.48
CA ALA A 182 0.72 23.61 -15.46
C ALA A 182 0.65 22.12 -15.09
N ILE A 183 -0.02 21.71 -13.98
CA ILE A 183 -0.11 20.29 -13.64
C ILE A 183 -1.02 19.58 -14.63
N GLY A 184 -0.47 18.64 -15.40
CA GLY A 184 -1.20 17.80 -16.33
C GLY A 184 -1.65 16.46 -15.73
N PRO A 185 -2.48 15.69 -16.47
CA PRO A 185 -2.89 14.35 -16.06
C PRO A 185 -1.69 13.41 -15.83
N GLU A 186 -0.64 13.53 -16.64
CA GLU A 186 0.56 12.68 -16.52
C GLU A 186 1.33 12.94 -15.21
N ASP A 187 1.37 14.20 -14.74
CA ASP A 187 1.99 14.54 -13.46
C ASP A 187 1.25 13.88 -12.29
N LEU A 188 -0.08 13.83 -12.37
CA LEU A 188 -0.93 13.19 -11.37
C LEU A 188 -0.78 11.67 -11.37
N LEU A 189 -0.76 11.04 -12.56
CA LEU A 189 -0.51 9.60 -12.67
C LEU A 189 0.89 9.24 -12.16
N ALA A 190 1.91 10.05 -12.47
CA ALA A 190 3.26 9.86 -11.93
C ALA A 190 3.32 10.04 -10.40
N MET A 191 2.55 10.97 -9.84
CA MET A 191 2.41 11.13 -8.39
C MET A 191 1.77 9.89 -7.77
N TYR A 192 0.69 9.34 -8.34
CA TYR A 192 0.06 8.12 -7.86
C TYR A 192 0.97 6.89 -7.97
N ALA A 193 1.76 6.79 -9.06
CA ALA A 193 2.75 5.74 -9.19
C ALA A 193 3.78 5.77 -8.05
N ASP A 194 4.23 6.97 -7.68
CA ASP A 194 5.18 7.14 -6.58
C ASP A 194 4.50 6.98 -5.20
N LYS A 195 3.35 7.65 -4.94
CA LYS A 195 2.71 7.69 -3.63
C LYS A 195 2.06 6.36 -3.25
N ALA A 196 1.29 5.76 -4.16
CA ALA A 196 0.43 4.62 -3.85
C ALA A 196 0.93 3.30 -4.46
N ALA A 197 1.17 3.26 -5.79
CA ALA A 197 1.50 2.01 -6.46
C ALA A 197 2.84 1.43 -5.98
N GLU A 198 3.80 2.26 -5.61
CA GLU A 198 5.13 1.82 -5.16
C GLU A 198 5.03 0.91 -3.93
N TYR A 199 4.53 1.42 -2.79
CA TYR A 199 4.55 0.66 -1.54
C TYR A 199 3.43 -0.38 -1.42
N CYS A 200 2.34 -0.21 -2.19
CA CYS A 200 1.22 -1.14 -2.15
C CYS A 200 1.41 -2.37 -3.03
N TYR A 201 2.10 -2.22 -4.17
CA TYR A 201 2.16 -3.25 -5.21
C TYR A 201 3.59 -3.54 -5.67
N ALA A 202 4.32 -2.54 -6.17
CA ALA A 202 5.59 -2.76 -6.84
C ALA A 202 6.70 -3.24 -5.88
N ALA A 203 6.86 -2.60 -4.73
CA ALA A 203 7.90 -2.97 -3.76
C ALA A 203 7.62 -4.31 -3.07
N PRO A 204 6.37 -4.62 -2.61
CA PRO A 204 6.08 -5.95 -2.07
C PRO A 204 6.44 -7.09 -3.02
N PHE A 205 6.07 -6.97 -4.29
CA PHE A 205 6.43 -7.97 -5.30
C PHE A 205 7.95 -8.04 -5.49
N GLU A 206 8.62 -6.90 -5.62
CA GLU A 206 10.06 -6.86 -5.88
C GLU A 206 10.88 -7.45 -4.73
N LEU A 207 10.47 -7.25 -3.47
CA LEU A 207 11.11 -7.87 -2.30
C LEU A 207 11.05 -9.40 -2.39
N GLY A 208 9.88 -9.97 -2.66
CA GLY A 208 9.74 -11.41 -2.86
C GLY A 208 10.51 -11.94 -4.07
N ALA A 209 10.47 -11.22 -5.18
CA ALA A 209 11.16 -11.57 -6.42
C ALA A 209 12.69 -11.54 -6.28
N VAL A 210 13.23 -10.63 -5.47
CA VAL A 210 14.67 -10.59 -5.13
C VAL A 210 15.06 -11.82 -4.34
N LEU A 211 14.29 -12.18 -3.31
CA LEU A 211 14.51 -13.38 -2.50
C LEU A 211 14.36 -14.67 -3.29
N ALA A 212 13.47 -14.70 -4.28
CA ALA A 212 13.33 -15.82 -5.21
C ALA A 212 14.48 -15.95 -6.22
N GLY A 213 15.37 -14.93 -6.31
CA GLY A 213 16.40 -14.89 -7.35
C GLY A 213 15.84 -14.65 -8.76
N LEU A 214 14.64 -14.04 -8.86
CA LEU A 214 14.03 -13.75 -10.16
C LEU A 214 14.91 -12.80 -10.97
N ASP A 215 15.03 -13.09 -12.24
CA ASP A 215 15.92 -12.34 -13.13
C ASP A 215 15.51 -10.84 -13.22
N PRO A 216 16.47 -9.91 -13.36
CA PRO A 216 16.20 -8.47 -13.36
C PRO A 216 15.22 -8.00 -14.43
N ALA A 217 15.22 -8.60 -15.63
CA ALA A 217 14.32 -8.21 -16.71
C ALA A 217 12.85 -8.57 -16.35
N ARG A 218 12.63 -9.76 -15.79
CA ARG A 218 11.31 -10.20 -15.30
C ARG A 218 10.84 -9.32 -14.13
N ARG A 219 11.73 -8.98 -13.20
CA ARG A 219 11.39 -8.05 -12.09
C ARG A 219 10.97 -6.68 -12.62
N HIS A 220 11.69 -6.16 -13.61
CA HIS A 220 11.35 -4.88 -14.22
C HIS A 220 10.00 -4.91 -14.95
N ALA A 221 9.74 -5.97 -15.72
CA ALA A 221 8.46 -6.15 -16.42
C ALA A 221 7.28 -6.28 -15.45
N ALA A 222 7.41 -7.09 -14.39
CA ALA A 222 6.40 -7.24 -13.35
C ALA A 222 6.12 -5.93 -12.62
N ARG A 223 7.18 -5.16 -12.32
CA ARG A 223 7.06 -3.84 -11.71
C ARG A 223 6.17 -2.90 -12.53
N ALA A 224 6.37 -2.84 -13.85
CA ALA A 224 5.58 -1.98 -14.74
C ALA A 224 4.09 -2.34 -14.72
N VAL A 225 3.76 -3.64 -14.70
CA VAL A 225 2.39 -4.14 -14.58
C VAL A 225 1.77 -3.74 -13.24
N LEU A 226 2.52 -3.92 -12.15
CA LEU A 226 2.04 -3.62 -10.80
C LEU A 226 1.90 -2.11 -10.54
N GLU A 227 2.72 -1.29 -11.16
CA GLU A 227 2.52 0.17 -11.17
C GLU A 227 1.22 0.53 -11.88
N ASP A 228 0.91 -0.06 -13.04
CA ASP A 228 -0.35 0.18 -13.75
C ASP A 228 -1.57 -0.22 -12.91
N ILE A 229 -1.53 -1.40 -12.26
CA ILE A 229 -2.60 -1.86 -11.35
C ILE A 229 -2.74 -0.91 -10.16
N GLY A 230 -1.62 -0.51 -9.56
CA GLY A 230 -1.61 0.35 -8.38
C GLY A 230 -2.14 1.75 -8.66
N VAL A 231 -1.75 2.34 -9.80
CA VAL A 231 -2.28 3.65 -10.22
C VAL A 231 -3.76 3.56 -10.55
N ALA A 232 -4.21 2.53 -11.26
CA ALA A 232 -5.62 2.32 -11.56
C ALA A 232 -6.44 2.14 -10.28
N SER A 233 -5.95 1.35 -9.31
CA SER A 233 -6.58 1.16 -8.00
C SER A 233 -6.70 2.49 -7.24
N GLN A 234 -5.66 3.32 -7.22
CA GLN A 234 -5.72 4.61 -6.54
C GLN A 234 -6.70 5.58 -7.20
N VAL A 235 -6.74 5.62 -8.53
CA VAL A 235 -7.75 6.42 -9.25
C VAL A 235 -9.17 6.00 -8.88
N ILE A 236 -9.42 4.70 -8.73
CA ILE A 236 -10.72 4.16 -8.32
C ILE A 236 -11.03 4.52 -6.85
N ASP A 237 -10.06 4.39 -5.96
CA ASP A 237 -10.23 4.77 -4.55
C ASP A 237 -10.58 6.26 -4.41
N ASP A 238 -9.97 7.14 -5.23
CA ASP A 238 -10.28 8.57 -5.27
C ASP A 238 -11.69 8.86 -5.85
N ILE A 239 -12.10 8.11 -6.89
CA ILE A 239 -13.48 8.19 -7.41
C ILE A 239 -14.48 7.76 -6.34
N ALA A 240 -14.20 6.65 -5.64
CA ALA A 240 -15.05 6.15 -4.56
C ALA A 240 -15.13 7.14 -3.39
N GLY A 241 -14.01 7.77 -3.03
CA GLY A 241 -13.95 8.80 -2.00
C GLY A 241 -14.67 10.10 -2.39
N GLY A 242 -14.55 10.52 -3.65
CA GLY A 242 -15.15 11.77 -4.15
C GLY A 242 -16.59 11.65 -4.62
N CYS A 243 -17.05 10.45 -4.98
CA CYS A 243 -18.39 10.16 -5.50
C CYS A 243 -18.93 8.84 -4.94
N PRO A 244 -19.20 8.73 -3.63
CA PRO A 244 -19.58 7.46 -2.98
C PRO A 244 -20.84 6.81 -3.58
N ASP A 245 -21.76 7.61 -4.10
CA ASP A 245 -22.99 7.12 -4.74
C ASP A 245 -22.75 6.36 -6.05
N MET A 246 -21.62 6.60 -6.72
CA MET A 246 -21.28 5.94 -7.99
C MET A 246 -20.83 4.48 -7.83
N LEU A 247 -20.29 4.12 -6.66
CA LEU A 247 -19.76 2.77 -6.41
C LEU A 247 -20.57 1.99 -5.36
N GLY A 248 -21.67 2.54 -4.86
CA GLY A 248 -22.52 1.86 -3.87
C GLY A 248 -21.85 1.64 -2.50
N HIS A 249 -20.77 2.33 -2.21
CA HIS A 249 -20.06 2.25 -0.94
C HIS A 249 -20.48 3.41 -0.03
N HIS A 250 -21.20 3.11 1.04
CA HIS A 250 -21.46 4.06 2.13
C HIS A 250 -20.17 4.22 2.97
N LYS A 251 -19.30 5.14 2.58
CA LYS A 251 -18.29 5.69 3.47
C LYS A 251 -18.83 6.95 4.14
N ASP A 252 -18.47 7.18 5.41
CA ASP A 252 -18.96 8.35 6.17
C ASP A 252 -18.43 9.64 5.53
N THR A 253 -19.32 10.42 4.95
CA THR A 253 -19.04 11.55 4.04
C THR A 253 -18.51 12.81 4.73
N ARG A 254 -18.36 12.87 6.04
CA ARG A 254 -17.92 14.09 6.75
C ARG A 254 -16.43 14.39 6.60
N GLY A 255 -15.58 13.37 6.49
CA GLY A 255 -14.15 13.52 6.16
C GLY A 255 -13.91 13.78 4.68
N GLU A 256 -14.79 13.30 3.81
CA GLU A 256 -14.62 13.23 2.36
C GLU A 256 -14.89 14.54 1.61
N ILE A 257 -15.69 15.46 2.14
CA ILE A 257 -15.86 16.81 1.57
C ILE A 257 -14.55 17.61 1.69
N LEU A 258 -13.76 17.34 2.73
CA LEU A 258 -12.38 17.83 2.85
C LEU A 258 -11.43 17.07 1.89
N ASN A 259 -11.67 15.79 1.63
CA ASN A 259 -10.92 14.95 0.69
C ASN A 259 -11.25 15.27 -0.78
N LEU A 260 -12.39 15.88 -1.11
CA LEU A 260 -12.66 16.46 -2.45
C LEU A 260 -11.60 17.50 -2.87
N ARG A 261 -10.96 18.16 -1.92
CA ARG A 261 -9.78 19.00 -2.20
C ARG A 261 -8.53 18.18 -2.53
N ARG A 262 -8.51 16.89 -2.21
CA ARG A 262 -7.38 15.97 -2.33
C ARG A 262 -7.41 15.13 -3.60
N SER A 263 -8.56 14.87 -4.19
CA SER A 263 -8.63 14.24 -5.51
C SER A 263 -8.27 15.25 -6.61
N LEU A 264 -6.98 15.58 -6.68
CA LEU A 264 -6.43 16.51 -7.67
C LEU A 264 -6.71 16.06 -9.10
N LEU A 265 -6.74 14.74 -9.34
CA LEU A 265 -7.09 14.17 -10.63
C LEU A 265 -8.53 14.52 -11.01
N LEU A 266 -9.50 14.26 -10.11
CA LEU A 266 -10.91 14.57 -10.36
C LEU A 266 -11.14 16.07 -10.51
N VAL A 267 -10.55 16.89 -9.65
CA VAL A 267 -10.70 18.36 -9.69
C VAL A 267 -10.10 18.95 -10.98
N ARG A 268 -8.99 18.43 -11.47
CA ARG A 268 -8.35 18.96 -12.67
C ARG A 268 -8.90 18.38 -13.97
N LEU A 269 -9.26 17.12 -14.00
CA LEU A 269 -9.99 16.54 -15.13
C LEU A 269 -11.35 17.21 -15.29
N ALA A 270 -12.04 17.56 -14.20
CA ALA A 270 -13.26 18.36 -14.23
C ALA A 270 -13.04 19.80 -14.74
N ARG A 271 -11.82 20.35 -14.61
CA ARG A 271 -11.49 21.71 -15.14
C ARG A 271 -11.03 21.73 -16.58
N THR A 272 -10.52 20.62 -17.12
CA THR A 272 -9.99 20.53 -18.50
C THR A 272 -10.96 19.94 -19.49
N LEU A 273 -12.10 19.43 -19.03
CA LEU A 273 -13.15 18.84 -19.88
C LEU A 273 -14.47 19.57 -19.72
N PRO A 274 -15.31 19.58 -20.77
CA PRO A 274 -16.67 20.11 -20.65
C PRO A 274 -17.40 19.37 -19.52
N ALA A 275 -18.22 20.09 -18.81
CA ALA A 275 -18.93 19.85 -17.56
C ALA A 275 -19.45 18.43 -17.17
N ASN A 276 -18.99 17.35 -17.77
CA ASN A 276 -19.67 16.05 -17.69
C ASN A 276 -18.78 14.85 -17.26
N HIS A 277 -17.58 14.99 -16.63
CA HIS A 277 -16.80 13.75 -16.64
C HIS A 277 -16.03 13.28 -15.40
N PRO A 278 -16.68 12.47 -14.54
CA PRO A 278 -16.07 11.29 -13.90
C PRO A 278 -15.44 10.30 -14.92
N LEU A 279 -16.00 10.24 -16.14
CA LEU A 279 -15.61 9.33 -17.25
C LEU A 279 -14.11 9.38 -17.63
N THR A 280 -13.40 10.47 -17.47
CA THR A 280 -11.98 10.49 -17.86
C THR A 280 -11.06 9.79 -16.87
N SER A 281 -11.36 9.87 -15.56
CA SER A 281 -10.65 9.08 -14.55
C SER A 281 -10.94 7.59 -14.73
N VAL A 282 -12.20 7.25 -15.01
CA VAL A 282 -12.63 5.88 -15.35
C VAL A 282 -11.90 5.39 -16.60
N LEU A 283 -11.83 6.20 -17.66
CA LEU A 283 -11.11 5.85 -18.88
C LEU A 283 -9.59 5.73 -18.69
N ALA A 284 -9.01 6.52 -17.78
CA ALA A 284 -7.60 6.38 -17.42
C ALA A 284 -7.34 5.05 -16.68
N ALA A 285 -8.19 4.73 -15.70
CA ALA A 285 -8.11 3.46 -14.96
C ALA A 285 -8.34 2.26 -15.88
N ASP A 286 -9.34 2.31 -16.79
CA ASP A 286 -9.60 1.25 -17.78
C ASP A 286 -8.41 1.03 -18.71
N ARG A 287 -7.80 2.10 -19.23
CA ARG A 287 -6.60 1.98 -20.07
C ARG A 287 -5.42 1.34 -19.34
N LEU A 288 -5.19 1.71 -18.09
CA LEU A 288 -4.14 1.11 -17.25
C LEU A 288 -4.43 -0.37 -16.99
N ALA A 289 -5.69 -0.71 -16.70
CA ALA A 289 -6.11 -2.09 -16.48
C ALA A 289 -5.91 -2.97 -17.72
N ARG A 290 -6.28 -2.48 -18.90
CA ARG A 290 -6.06 -3.21 -20.18
C ARG A 290 -4.57 -3.40 -20.45
N ARG A 291 -3.77 -2.35 -20.27
CA ARG A 291 -2.31 -2.44 -20.46
C ARG A 291 -1.67 -3.42 -19.47
N ALA A 292 -2.13 -3.45 -18.23
CA ALA A 292 -1.69 -4.42 -17.26
C ALA A 292 -2.08 -5.85 -17.67
N ALA A 293 -3.34 -6.07 -18.09
CA ALA A 293 -3.82 -7.37 -18.55
C ALA A 293 -3.01 -7.92 -19.74
N GLU A 294 -2.75 -7.09 -20.75
CA GLU A 294 -1.97 -7.47 -21.94
C GLU A 294 -0.54 -7.90 -21.59
N ARG A 295 0.06 -7.31 -20.56
CA ARG A 295 1.44 -7.58 -20.15
C ARG A 295 1.59 -8.69 -19.13
N LEU A 296 0.51 -9.05 -18.41
CA LEU A 296 0.56 -10.07 -17.37
C LEU A 296 1.03 -11.43 -17.88
N ASP A 297 0.54 -11.85 -19.04
CA ASP A 297 0.88 -13.13 -19.62
C ASP A 297 2.34 -13.20 -20.12
N ASP A 298 2.91 -12.05 -20.49
CA ASP A 298 4.31 -11.95 -20.94
C ASP A 298 5.33 -12.08 -19.77
N LEU A 299 4.89 -11.99 -18.51
CA LEU A 299 5.79 -12.05 -17.35
C LEU A 299 6.44 -13.42 -17.13
N ARG A 300 5.95 -14.47 -17.79
CA ARG A 300 6.47 -15.85 -17.67
C ARG A 300 6.59 -16.32 -16.22
N LEU A 301 5.63 -15.98 -15.40
CA LEU A 301 5.53 -16.41 -14.02
C LEU A 301 4.91 -17.81 -13.92
N GLY A 302 5.20 -18.52 -12.85
CA GLY A 302 4.55 -19.78 -12.54
C GLY A 302 3.02 -19.64 -12.40
N PRO A 303 2.27 -20.74 -12.51
CA PRO A 303 0.81 -20.69 -12.57
C PRO A 303 0.16 -19.96 -11.41
N ALA A 304 0.62 -20.21 -10.18
CA ALA A 304 0.05 -19.60 -8.98
C ALA A 304 0.26 -18.06 -8.93
N ALA A 305 1.46 -17.60 -9.27
CA ALA A 305 1.74 -16.15 -9.27
C ALA A 305 0.97 -15.44 -10.38
N ARG A 306 0.87 -16.04 -11.57
CA ARG A 306 0.10 -15.49 -12.68
C ARG A 306 -1.39 -15.40 -12.35
N GLU A 307 -1.99 -16.48 -11.85
CA GLU A 307 -3.40 -16.49 -11.44
C GLU A 307 -3.69 -15.45 -10.35
N TYR A 308 -2.79 -15.33 -9.36
CA TYR A 308 -2.93 -14.31 -8.33
C TYR A 308 -2.95 -12.88 -8.91
N LEU A 309 -2.05 -12.56 -9.83
CA LEU A 309 -1.97 -11.22 -10.42
C LEU A 309 -3.18 -10.92 -11.32
N HIS A 310 -3.72 -11.92 -12.03
CA HIS A 310 -4.99 -11.77 -12.75
C HIS A 310 -6.16 -11.53 -11.79
N ASP A 311 -6.26 -12.29 -10.71
CA ASP A 311 -7.28 -12.10 -9.68
C ASP A 311 -7.15 -10.72 -9.00
N LEU A 312 -5.91 -10.28 -8.75
CA LEU A 312 -5.64 -8.96 -8.18
C LEU A 312 -6.13 -7.84 -9.09
N LEU A 313 -5.80 -7.90 -10.39
CA LEU A 313 -6.27 -6.96 -11.39
C LEU A 313 -7.81 -6.97 -11.48
N GLN A 314 -8.41 -8.17 -11.51
CA GLN A 314 -9.86 -8.33 -11.59
C GLN A 314 -10.55 -7.67 -10.39
N VAL A 315 -10.17 -8.05 -9.17
CA VAL A 315 -10.85 -7.60 -7.95
C VAL A 315 -10.58 -6.13 -7.63
N ARG A 316 -9.33 -5.66 -7.83
CA ARG A 316 -8.94 -4.30 -7.44
C ARG A 316 -9.28 -3.25 -8.47
N VAL A 317 -9.46 -3.63 -9.72
CA VAL A 317 -9.66 -2.69 -10.83
C VAL A 317 -10.89 -3.01 -11.65
N LEU A 318 -10.96 -4.17 -12.30
CA LEU A 318 -12.00 -4.46 -13.29
C LEU A 318 -13.40 -4.56 -12.67
N ASP A 319 -13.54 -5.26 -11.53
CA ASP A 319 -14.82 -5.37 -10.82
C ASP A 319 -15.30 -4.01 -10.28
N ALA A 320 -14.36 -3.15 -9.86
CA ALA A 320 -14.69 -1.82 -9.39
C ALA A 320 -15.03 -0.84 -10.53
N LEU A 321 -14.49 -1.06 -11.75
CA LEU A 321 -14.83 -0.27 -12.93
C LEU A 321 -16.14 -0.69 -13.58
N ALA A 322 -16.55 -1.94 -13.45
CA ALA A 322 -17.72 -2.49 -14.14
C ALA A 322 -19.01 -1.67 -13.93
N PRO A 323 -19.35 -1.18 -12.71
CA PRO A 323 -20.52 -0.33 -12.50
C PRO A 323 -20.41 1.06 -13.15
N LEU A 324 -19.19 1.53 -13.44
CA LEU A 324 -18.91 2.86 -13.98
C LEU A 324 -18.87 2.91 -15.50
N THR A 325 -18.81 1.74 -16.14
CA THR A 325 -18.69 1.59 -17.61
C THR A 325 -20.01 1.15 -18.27
N GLN A 326 -21.05 0.88 -17.49
CA GLN A 326 -22.44 0.62 -17.94
C GLN A 326 -23.25 1.90 -17.94
#